data_f8bebc2e74b8b37cac7732ec04cf530b
#
_entry.id   f8bebc2e74b8b37cac7732ec04cf530b
#
_cell.length_a   1.000
_cell.length_b   1.000
_cell.length_c   1.000
_cell.angle_alpha   90.00
_cell.angle_beta   90.00
_cell.angle_gamma   90.00
#
_symmetry.space_group_name_H-M   'P 1'
#
loop_
_entity.id
_entity.type
_entity.pdbx_description
1 polymer ?
#
loop_
_entity_poly.entity_id
_entity_poly.type
_entity_poly.pdbx_seq_one_letter_code
_entity_poly.pdbx_strand_id
1 'polypeptide(L)'
;MLLIISLIIVALFIYFLKDSLKKYANIFYIGVAVISIAVFLLEFLSMPLFVKNNILGIFAKGSLGTAMFVAVMYAGALPKGSKLIAPLMKIRGELSITAAILVLCHNFTYGMTYFRMLFTKTSLLSATQLAAAVISLVLIAIMLVLTVTSFPSVRKKMQAKKWKQLQRTAYVFYGLMYVHIMLINIPYARLGLGTYIANVVIYSIVFLGYAAMRIAKAVSVKAARAGKAYGKKPETVLYGLALVICAVMTVSCFAGRQTVSASEDNEEWNDFFNEETVAAMVKEIESSTAKTDAEGTTQESLEESVSS
;
A
#
# COMPACT_ATOMS: atom_id res chain seq x y z
N MET A 1 12.77 4.22 -4.41
CA MET A 1 13.58 3.11 -4.95
C MET A 1 13.09 1.72 -4.55
N LEU A 2 12.53 1.53 -3.36
CA LEU A 2 12.06 0.21 -2.88
C LEU A 2 11.03 -0.45 -3.82
N LEU A 3 10.15 0.32 -4.48
CA LEU A 3 9.17 -0.25 -5.42
C LEU A 3 9.83 -1.01 -6.58
N ILE A 4 10.91 -0.50 -7.16
CA ILE A 4 11.60 -1.19 -8.29
C ILE A 4 12.16 -2.52 -7.80
N ILE A 5 12.83 -2.53 -6.65
CA ILE A 5 13.35 -3.75 -6.04
C ILE A 5 12.21 -4.74 -5.77
N SER A 6 11.11 -4.24 -5.20
CA SER A 6 9.91 -5.06 -4.93
C SER A 6 9.29 -5.63 -6.20
N LEU A 7 9.24 -4.87 -7.30
CA LEU A 7 8.74 -5.35 -8.58
C LEU A 7 9.63 -6.47 -9.15
N ILE A 8 10.95 -6.34 -9.02
CA ILE A 8 11.90 -7.39 -9.43
C ILE A 8 11.70 -8.64 -8.58
N ILE A 9 11.62 -8.50 -7.25
CA ILE A 9 11.37 -9.61 -6.33
C ILE A 9 10.06 -10.32 -6.69
N VAL A 10 8.98 -9.58 -6.92
CA VAL A 10 7.67 -10.14 -7.30
C VAL A 10 7.72 -10.82 -8.66
N ALA A 11 8.44 -10.25 -9.64
CA ALA A 11 8.60 -10.88 -10.95
C ALA A 11 9.35 -12.22 -10.85
N LEU A 12 10.43 -12.27 -10.07
CA LEU A 12 11.17 -13.52 -9.80
C LEU A 12 10.32 -14.51 -9.01
N PHE A 13 9.60 -14.07 -7.98
CA PHE A 13 8.66 -14.88 -7.22
C PHE A 13 7.62 -15.54 -8.13
N ILE A 14 6.99 -14.76 -9.02
CA ILE A 14 6.01 -15.29 -9.99
C ILE A 14 6.67 -16.25 -10.95
N TYR A 15 7.85 -15.91 -11.48
CA TYR A 15 8.54 -16.75 -12.44
C TYR A 15 8.84 -18.13 -11.89
N PHE A 16 9.42 -18.22 -10.70
CA PHE A 16 9.86 -19.48 -10.10
C PHE A 16 8.77 -20.19 -9.29
N LEU A 17 7.86 -19.47 -8.65
CA LEU A 17 6.99 -20.04 -7.62
C LEU A 17 5.49 -20.05 -7.98
N LYS A 18 5.09 -19.61 -9.20
CA LYS A 18 3.68 -19.55 -9.60
C LYS A 18 2.93 -20.87 -9.45
N ASP A 19 3.55 -21.99 -9.82
CA ASP A 19 2.91 -23.30 -9.78
C ASP A 19 2.85 -23.83 -8.33
N SER A 20 3.91 -23.61 -7.56
CA SER A 20 3.96 -23.89 -6.12
C SER A 20 2.96 -23.05 -5.33
N LEU A 21 2.86 -21.76 -5.64
CA LEU A 21 1.87 -20.85 -5.04
C LEU A 21 0.45 -21.36 -5.31
N LYS A 22 0.16 -21.84 -6.50
CA LYS A 22 -1.15 -22.39 -6.83
C LYS A 22 -1.45 -23.68 -6.08
N LYS A 23 -0.46 -24.56 -5.94
CA LYS A 23 -0.60 -25.88 -5.31
C LYS A 23 -0.66 -25.79 -3.79
N TYR A 24 0.16 -24.92 -3.19
CA TYR A 24 0.38 -24.83 -1.74
C TYR A 24 0.02 -23.45 -1.18
N ALA A 25 -1.04 -22.82 -1.69
CA ALA A 25 -1.42 -21.44 -1.35
C ALA A 25 -1.47 -21.16 0.16
N ASN A 26 -2.06 -22.05 0.95
CA ASN A 26 -2.16 -21.88 2.40
C ASN A 26 -0.80 -21.83 3.10
N ILE A 27 0.18 -22.61 2.63
CA ILE A 27 1.54 -22.59 3.19
C ILE A 27 2.18 -21.23 2.90
N PHE A 28 1.99 -20.68 1.69
CA PHE A 28 2.48 -19.33 1.35
C PHE A 28 1.79 -18.25 2.19
N TYR A 29 0.48 -18.33 2.44
CA TYR A 29 -0.22 -17.36 3.28
C TYR A 29 0.29 -17.37 4.71
N ILE A 30 0.47 -18.56 5.30
CA ILE A 30 1.02 -18.72 6.64
C ILE A 30 2.48 -18.22 6.67
N GLY A 31 3.31 -18.62 5.71
CA GLY A 31 4.71 -18.19 5.65
C GLY A 31 4.85 -16.67 5.55
N VAL A 32 4.06 -16.03 4.67
CA VAL A 32 4.06 -14.56 4.54
C VAL A 32 3.52 -13.87 5.79
N ALA A 33 2.51 -14.44 6.45
CA ALA A 33 2.01 -13.91 7.72
C ALA A 33 3.06 -13.99 8.83
N VAL A 34 3.78 -15.12 8.95
CA VAL A 34 4.89 -15.29 9.91
C VAL A 34 6.01 -14.28 9.63
N ILE A 35 6.42 -14.12 8.36
CA ILE A 35 7.41 -13.11 7.97
C ILE A 35 6.92 -11.70 8.34
N SER A 36 5.65 -11.38 8.08
CA SER A 36 5.07 -10.08 8.40
C SER A 36 5.06 -9.79 9.89
N ILE A 37 4.74 -10.78 10.72
CA ILE A 37 4.81 -10.68 12.19
C ILE A 37 6.26 -10.50 12.64
N ALA A 38 7.18 -11.27 12.07
CA ALA A 38 8.61 -11.14 12.39
C ALA A 38 9.14 -9.74 12.06
N VAL A 39 8.82 -9.22 10.87
CA VAL A 39 9.18 -7.84 10.46
C VAL A 39 8.62 -6.82 11.43
N PHE A 40 7.35 -6.95 11.80
CA PHE A 40 6.70 -6.05 12.77
C PHE A 40 7.42 -6.07 14.12
N LEU A 41 7.78 -7.24 14.65
CA LEU A 41 8.51 -7.36 15.91
C LEU A 41 9.95 -6.83 15.81
N LEU A 42 10.61 -7.03 14.66
CA LEU A 42 11.98 -6.54 14.43
C LEU A 42 12.05 -5.01 14.35
N GLU A 43 10.96 -4.31 14.01
CA GLU A 43 10.90 -2.83 14.02
C GLU A 43 11.08 -2.24 15.43
N PHE A 44 10.79 -3.00 16.50
CA PHE A 44 11.00 -2.58 17.89
C PHE A 44 12.43 -2.85 18.39
N LEU A 45 13.27 -3.53 17.63
CA LEU A 45 14.66 -3.79 18.00
C LEU A 45 15.59 -2.71 17.44
N SER A 46 16.63 -2.39 18.21
CA SER A 46 17.71 -1.50 17.77
C SER A 46 18.51 -2.16 16.65
N MET A 47 18.25 -1.79 15.41
CA MET A 47 18.91 -2.33 14.24
C MET A 47 19.62 -1.22 13.44
N PRO A 48 20.71 -1.56 12.70
CA PRO A 48 21.36 -0.61 11.80
C PRO A 48 20.34 0.01 10.84
N LEU A 49 20.38 1.34 10.66
CA LEU A 49 19.45 2.08 9.80
C LEU A 49 19.38 1.54 8.36
N PHE A 50 20.50 1.01 7.85
CA PHE A 50 20.51 0.36 6.54
C PHE A 50 19.57 -0.84 6.48
N VAL A 51 19.63 -1.73 7.49
CA VAL A 51 18.76 -2.92 7.58
C VAL A 51 17.29 -2.49 7.72
N LYS A 52 17.02 -1.58 8.65
CA LYS A 52 15.68 -1.06 8.92
C LYS A 52 15.05 -0.40 7.68
N ASN A 53 15.78 0.50 7.02
CA ASN A 53 15.25 1.27 5.90
C ASN A 53 15.18 0.51 4.58
N ASN A 54 16.08 -0.44 4.32
CA ASN A 54 16.18 -1.11 3.03
C ASN A 54 15.67 -2.55 3.07
N ILE A 55 16.01 -3.35 4.10
CA ILE A 55 15.61 -4.76 4.16
C ILE A 55 14.21 -4.87 4.76
N LEU A 56 14.04 -4.43 6.01
CA LEU A 56 12.72 -4.45 6.65
C LEU A 56 11.75 -3.49 5.95
N GLY A 57 12.25 -2.35 5.47
CA GLY A 57 11.47 -1.35 4.76
C GLY A 57 10.76 -1.85 3.50
N ILE A 58 11.24 -2.92 2.84
CA ILE A 58 10.53 -3.55 1.71
C ILE A 58 9.15 -4.05 2.15
N PHE A 59 9.06 -4.61 3.34
CA PHE A 59 7.83 -5.11 3.95
C PHE A 59 7.07 -3.98 4.68
N ALA A 60 7.74 -3.35 5.62
CA ALA A 60 7.17 -2.38 6.54
C ALA A 60 6.60 -1.13 5.82
N LYS A 61 7.29 -0.61 4.80
CA LYS A 61 6.80 0.52 3.99
C LYS A 61 5.77 0.12 2.91
N GLY A 62 5.32 -1.15 2.87
CA GLY A 62 4.27 -1.64 1.99
C GLY A 62 4.65 -1.76 0.50
N SER A 63 5.93 -1.59 0.14
CA SER A 63 6.36 -1.61 -1.25
C SER A 63 6.21 -2.99 -1.89
N LEU A 64 6.46 -4.08 -1.15
CA LEU A 64 6.30 -5.44 -1.65
C LEU A 64 4.82 -5.80 -1.89
N GLY A 65 3.94 -5.46 -0.95
CA GLY A 65 2.50 -5.65 -1.13
C GLY A 65 1.95 -4.83 -2.30
N THR A 66 2.40 -3.58 -2.45
CA THR A 66 2.05 -2.74 -3.61
C THR A 66 2.53 -3.37 -4.92
N ALA A 67 3.76 -3.89 -4.99
CA ALA A 67 4.28 -4.55 -6.18
C ALA A 67 3.46 -5.81 -6.55
N MET A 68 3.00 -6.58 -5.58
CA MET A 68 2.09 -7.72 -5.83
C MET A 68 0.72 -7.24 -6.35
N PHE A 69 0.13 -6.17 -5.79
CA PHE A 69 -1.10 -5.60 -6.33
C PHE A 69 -0.91 -5.06 -7.76
N VAL A 70 0.25 -4.45 -8.06
CA VAL A 70 0.61 -4.05 -9.42
C VAL A 70 0.56 -5.27 -10.35
N ALA A 71 1.20 -6.37 -10.00
CA ALA A 71 1.20 -7.60 -10.82
C ALA A 71 -0.24 -8.13 -11.03
N VAL A 72 -1.07 -8.15 -9.98
CA VAL A 72 -2.49 -8.56 -10.03
C VAL A 72 -3.28 -7.68 -10.99
N MET A 73 -3.08 -6.36 -10.96
CA MET A 73 -3.81 -5.42 -11.79
C MET A 73 -3.34 -5.47 -13.25
N TYR A 74 -2.03 -5.50 -13.48
CA TYR A 74 -1.45 -5.58 -14.81
C TYR A 74 -1.85 -6.86 -15.55
N ALA A 75 -2.06 -7.99 -14.86
CA ALA A 75 -2.60 -9.21 -15.45
C ALA A 75 -3.91 -8.95 -16.23
N GLY A 76 -4.75 -8.03 -15.76
CA GLY A 76 -5.99 -7.61 -16.43
C GLY A 76 -5.79 -6.59 -17.56
N ALA A 77 -4.70 -5.82 -17.56
CA ALA A 77 -4.41 -4.77 -18.52
C ALA A 77 -3.63 -5.24 -19.75
N LEU A 78 -2.80 -6.29 -19.62
CA LEU A 78 -1.96 -6.81 -20.70
C LEU A 78 -2.76 -7.10 -21.97
N PRO A 79 -2.18 -6.89 -23.17
CA PRO A 79 -2.80 -7.17 -24.46
C PRO A 79 -3.18 -8.66 -24.61
N LYS A 80 -4.27 -8.92 -25.31
CA LYS A 80 -4.66 -10.31 -25.65
C LYS A 80 -3.52 -10.99 -26.42
N GLY A 81 -3.20 -12.22 -26.04
CA GLY A 81 -2.11 -12.99 -26.66
C GLY A 81 -0.75 -12.86 -25.94
N SER A 82 -0.60 -12.00 -24.95
CA SER A 82 0.60 -11.97 -24.10
C SER A 82 0.78 -13.30 -23.37
N LYS A 83 1.99 -13.88 -23.46
CA LYS A 83 2.37 -15.14 -22.79
C LYS A 83 2.27 -15.05 -21.27
N LEU A 84 2.29 -13.83 -20.71
CA LEU A 84 2.21 -13.58 -19.28
C LEU A 84 0.78 -13.60 -18.72
N ILE A 85 -0.26 -13.41 -19.56
CA ILE A 85 -1.65 -13.34 -19.07
C ILE A 85 -2.10 -14.64 -18.43
N ALA A 86 -1.92 -15.76 -19.12
CA ALA A 86 -2.47 -17.04 -18.69
C ALA A 86 -1.90 -17.49 -17.32
N PRO A 87 -0.57 -17.45 -17.09
CA PRO A 87 0.00 -17.75 -15.78
C PRO A 87 -0.50 -16.81 -14.67
N LEU A 88 -0.46 -15.50 -14.91
CA LEU A 88 -0.88 -14.49 -13.91
C LEU A 88 -2.36 -14.60 -13.55
N MET A 89 -3.22 -14.86 -14.53
CA MET A 89 -4.66 -15.03 -14.27
C MET A 89 -4.97 -16.29 -13.46
N LYS A 90 -4.14 -17.35 -13.56
CA LYS A 90 -4.30 -18.59 -12.77
C LYS A 90 -4.02 -18.38 -11.29
N ILE A 91 -3.07 -17.50 -10.93
CA ILE A 91 -2.62 -17.25 -9.56
C ILE A 91 -3.07 -15.89 -9.02
N ARG A 92 -3.92 -15.17 -9.75
CA ARG A 92 -4.34 -13.81 -9.41
C ARG A 92 -4.98 -13.72 -8.03
N GLY A 93 -5.80 -14.71 -7.65
CA GLY A 93 -6.45 -14.76 -6.35
C GLY A 93 -5.41 -14.94 -5.24
N GLU A 94 -4.53 -15.88 -5.40
CA GLU A 94 -3.46 -16.21 -4.45
C GLU A 94 -2.51 -15.02 -4.27
N LEU A 95 -2.10 -14.36 -5.36
CA LEU A 95 -1.29 -13.14 -5.30
C LEU A 95 -1.99 -12.01 -4.56
N SER A 96 -3.30 -11.82 -4.78
CA SER A 96 -4.03 -10.74 -4.11
C SER A 96 -4.18 -10.97 -2.60
N ILE A 97 -4.35 -12.22 -2.16
CA ILE A 97 -4.38 -12.58 -0.75
C ILE A 97 -3.01 -12.37 -0.10
N THR A 98 -1.94 -12.83 -0.76
CA THR A 98 -0.56 -12.62 -0.29
C THR A 98 -0.22 -11.13 -0.19
N ALA A 99 -0.61 -10.33 -1.20
CA ALA A 99 -0.44 -8.87 -1.19
C ALA A 99 -1.17 -8.22 -0.01
N ALA A 100 -2.38 -8.65 0.29
CA ALA A 100 -3.16 -8.12 1.41
C ALA A 100 -2.49 -8.41 2.76
N ILE A 101 -1.95 -9.63 2.95
CA ILE A 101 -1.22 -9.98 4.19
C ILE A 101 0.02 -9.08 4.36
N LEU A 102 0.78 -8.84 3.28
CA LEU A 102 1.93 -7.94 3.30
C LEU A 102 1.55 -6.48 3.60
N VAL A 103 0.43 -6.01 3.04
CA VAL A 103 -0.05 -4.64 3.32
C VAL A 103 -0.57 -4.50 4.75
N LEU A 104 -1.11 -5.57 5.34
CA LEU A 104 -1.44 -5.56 6.77
C LEU A 104 -0.21 -5.32 7.64
N CYS A 105 0.96 -5.91 7.30
CA CYS A 105 2.22 -5.61 7.97
C CYS A 105 2.51 -4.09 7.96
N HIS A 106 2.42 -3.46 6.80
CA HIS A 106 2.57 -2.00 6.66
C HIS A 106 1.57 -1.23 7.55
N ASN A 107 0.31 -1.65 7.57
CA ASN A 107 -0.72 -1.00 8.38
C ASN A 107 -0.45 -1.13 9.89
N PHE A 108 0.07 -2.26 10.35
CA PHE A 108 0.45 -2.44 11.76
C PHE A 108 1.72 -1.66 12.10
N THR A 109 2.71 -1.61 11.22
CA THR A 109 3.99 -0.96 11.49
C THR A 109 3.86 0.57 11.47
N TYR A 110 3.29 1.13 10.40
CA TYR A 110 3.16 2.59 10.23
C TYR A 110 1.74 3.10 10.45
N GLY A 111 0.72 2.33 10.03
CA GLY A 111 -0.66 2.76 10.08
C GLY A 111 -1.19 2.96 11.49
N MET A 112 -0.78 2.11 12.45
CA MET A 112 -1.26 2.18 13.84
C MET A 112 -0.98 3.53 14.48
N THR A 113 0.21 4.09 14.27
CA THR A 113 0.56 5.43 14.79
C THR A 113 -0.36 6.51 14.22
N TYR A 114 -0.55 6.52 12.90
CA TYR A 114 -1.41 7.51 12.25
C TYR A 114 -2.90 7.31 12.61
N PHE A 115 -3.37 6.08 12.75
CA PHE A 115 -4.74 5.79 13.19
C PHE A 115 -4.96 6.23 14.65
N ARG A 116 -4.00 5.98 15.52
CA ARG A 116 -4.06 6.50 16.89
C ARG A 116 -4.15 8.03 16.88
N MET A 117 -3.26 8.73 16.16
CA MET A 117 -3.29 10.20 16.04
C MET A 117 -4.61 10.68 15.44
N LEU A 118 -5.17 10.00 14.46
CA LEU A 118 -6.45 10.35 13.84
C LEU A 118 -7.61 10.40 14.86
N PHE A 119 -7.61 9.51 15.86
CA PHE A 119 -8.68 9.42 16.84
C PHE A 119 -8.40 10.17 18.15
N THR A 120 -7.14 10.46 18.46
CA THR A 120 -6.76 11.07 19.76
C THR A 120 -6.15 12.46 19.65
N LYS A 121 -5.33 12.72 18.62
CA LYS A 121 -4.54 13.96 18.48
C LYS A 121 -4.51 14.43 17.02
N THR A 122 -5.68 14.62 16.41
CA THR A 122 -5.83 15.00 14.99
C THR A 122 -5.10 16.30 14.64
N SER A 123 -4.97 17.23 15.60
CA SER A 123 -4.27 18.51 15.43
C SER A 123 -2.77 18.39 15.14
N LEU A 124 -2.17 17.23 15.43
CA LEU A 124 -0.76 16.96 15.13
C LEU A 124 -0.53 16.50 13.68
N LEU A 125 -1.59 16.14 12.96
CA LEU A 125 -1.50 15.70 11.57
C LEU A 125 -1.59 16.89 10.62
N SER A 126 -0.67 16.97 9.68
CA SER A 126 -0.82 17.89 8.54
C SER A 126 -2.05 17.50 7.69
N ALA A 127 -2.58 18.43 6.91
CA ALA A 127 -3.75 18.16 6.05
C ALA A 127 -3.54 16.96 5.10
N THR A 128 -2.33 16.79 4.57
CA THR A 128 -1.98 15.67 3.68
C THR A 128 -1.88 14.35 4.43
N GLN A 129 -1.32 14.35 5.64
CA GLN A 129 -1.25 13.16 6.51
C GLN A 129 -2.65 12.75 6.98
N LEU A 130 -3.49 13.71 7.36
CA LEU A 130 -4.89 13.46 7.71
C LEU A 130 -5.65 12.82 6.54
N ALA A 131 -5.56 13.41 5.35
CA ALA A 131 -6.18 12.86 4.15
C ALA A 131 -5.66 11.46 3.83
N ALA A 132 -4.34 11.22 3.95
CA ALA A 132 -3.73 9.91 3.73
C ALA A 132 -4.23 8.87 4.74
N ALA A 133 -4.37 9.23 6.02
CA ALA A 133 -4.88 8.34 7.07
C ALA A 133 -6.36 7.96 6.82
N VAL A 134 -7.21 8.93 6.46
CA VAL A 134 -8.62 8.66 6.11
C VAL A 134 -8.73 7.75 4.89
N ILE A 135 -7.97 8.04 3.83
CA ILE A 135 -7.94 7.19 2.63
C ILE A 135 -7.45 5.77 2.97
N SER A 136 -6.50 5.62 3.90
CA SER A 136 -6.02 4.31 4.35
C SER A 136 -7.13 3.47 4.97
N LEU A 137 -8.02 4.05 5.78
CA LEU A 137 -9.17 3.33 6.35
C LEU A 137 -10.09 2.82 5.23
N VAL A 138 -10.36 3.63 4.22
CA VAL A 138 -11.17 3.23 3.05
C VAL A 138 -10.47 2.12 2.27
N LEU A 139 -9.16 2.24 2.06
CA LEU A 139 -8.34 1.21 1.39
C LEU A 139 -8.38 -0.11 2.14
N ILE A 140 -8.23 -0.10 3.47
CA ILE A 140 -8.30 -1.30 4.31
C ILE A 140 -9.67 -1.96 4.16
N ALA A 141 -10.76 -1.19 4.26
CA ALA A 141 -12.11 -1.72 4.12
C ALA A 141 -12.34 -2.40 2.76
N ILE A 142 -11.96 -1.75 1.66
CA ILE A 142 -12.08 -2.33 0.32
C ILE A 142 -11.17 -3.56 0.19
N MET A 143 -9.93 -3.49 0.65
CA MET A 143 -8.95 -4.58 0.61
C MET A 143 -9.48 -5.82 1.34
N LEU A 144 -10.03 -5.68 2.53
CA LEU A 144 -10.58 -6.80 3.31
C LEU A 144 -11.71 -7.48 2.55
N VAL A 145 -12.66 -6.72 2.01
CA VAL A 145 -13.77 -7.27 1.22
C VAL A 145 -13.25 -8.01 -0.02
N LEU A 146 -12.31 -7.43 -0.77
CA LEU A 146 -11.73 -8.04 -1.95
C LEU A 146 -10.93 -9.31 -1.60
N THR A 147 -10.20 -9.29 -0.48
CA THR A 147 -9.40 -10.44 -0.01
C THR A 147 -10.29 -11.59 0.42
N VAL A 148 -11.29 -11.35 1.26
CA VAL A 148 -12.24 -12.38 1.71
C VAL A 148 -12.95 -13.03 0.52
N THR A 149 -13.39 -12.23 -0.46
CA THR A 149 -14.08 -12.75 -1.65
C THR A 149 -13.14 -13.34 -2.71
N SER A 150 -11.82 -13.26 -2.51
CA SER A 150 -10.81 -13.95 -3.33
C SER A 150 -10.56 -15.39 -2.87
N PHE A 151 -10.87 -15.73 -1.61
CA PHE A 151 -10.76 -17.11 -1.15
C PHE A 151 -11.70 -18.05 -1.91
N PRO A 152 -11.23 -19.22 -2.36
CA PRO A 152 -12.06 -20.17 -3.12
C PRO A 152 -13.33 -20.62 -2.38
N SER A 153 -13.27 -20.76 -1.05
CA SER A 153 -14.38 -21.13 -0.18
C SER A 153 -15.53 -20.11 -0.20
N VAL A 154 -15.20 -18.81 -0.24
CA VAL A 154 -16.18 -17.73 -0.32
C VAL A 154 -16.67 -17.54 -1.75
N ARG A 155 -15.73 -17.48 -2.71
CA ARG A 155 -16.02 -17.28 -4.13
C ARG A 155 -17.01 -18.30 -4.69
N LYS A 156 -16.87 -19.59 -4.31
CA LYS A 156 -17.76 -20.67 -4.77
C LYS A 156 -19.21 -20.49 -4.30
N LYS A 157 -19.44 -19.79 -3.19
CA LYS A 157 -20.77 -19.50 -2.65
C LYS A 157 -21.43 -18.28 -3.29
N MET A 158 -20.69 -17.48 -4.06
CA MET A 158 -21.19 -16.26 -4.68
C MET A 158 -21.64 -16.48 -6.13
N GLN A 159 -22.72 -15.81 -6.53
CA GLN A 159 -23.11 -15.73 -7.94
C GLN A 159 -21.99 -15.07 -8.77
N ALA A 160 -21.60 -15.67 -9.88
CA ALA A 160 -20.50 -15.21 -10.73
C ALA A 160 -20.64 -13.74 -11.19
N LYS A 161 -21.89 -13.28 -11.46
CA LYS A 161 -22.18 -11.90 -11.85
C LYS A 161 -21.92 -10.92 -10.70
N LYS A 162 -22.43 -11.21 -9.51
CA LYS A 162 -22.24 -10.39 -8.29
C LYS A 162 -20.78 -10.35 -7.87
N TRP A 163 -20.11 -11.51 -7.89
CA TRP A 163 -18.67 -11.57 -7.61
C TRP A 163 -17.84 -10.71 -8.56
N LYS A 164 -18.11 -10.78 -9.88
CA LYS A 164 -17.41 -9.93 -10.88
C LYS A 164 -17.67 -8.44 -10.66
N GLN A 165 -18.88 -8.05 -10.26
CA GLN A 165 -19.20 -6.65 -9.95
C GLN A 165 -18.40 -6.18 -8.73
N LEU A 166 -18.38 -6.98 -7.66
CA LEU A 166 -17.60 -6.68 -6.46
C LEU A 166 -16.10 -6.57 -6.77
N GLN A 167 -15.54 -7.50 -7.53
CA GLN A 167 -14.13 -7.44 -7.93
C GLN A 167 -13.76 -6.22 -8.79
N ARG A 168 -14.73 -5.48 -9.34
CA ARG A 168 -14.44 -4.22 -10.04
C ARG A 168 -14.07 -3.09 -9.08
N THR A 169 -14.42 -3.16 -7.81
CA THR A 169 -13.95 -2.18 -6.81
C THR A 169 -12.43 -2.19 -6.65
N ALA A 170 -11.74 -3.23 -7.14
CA ALA A 170 -10.29 -3.24 -7.24
C ALA A 170 -9.72 -2.08 -8.08
N TYR A 171 -10.49 -1.53 -9.03
CA TYR A 171 -10.05 -0.34 -9.78
C TYR A 171 -10.06 0.91 -8.89
N VAL A 172 -11.08 1.05 -8.05
CA VAL A 172 -11.18 2.14 -7.06
C VAL A 172 -10.07 2.00 -6.04
N PHE A 173 -9.86 0.79 -5.50
CA PHE A 173 -8.77 0.47 -4.58
C PHE A 173 -7.41 0.88 -5.16
N TYR A 174 -7.13 0.51 -6.41
CA TYR A 174 -5.85 0.81 -7.04
C TYR A 174 -5.65 2.30 -7.30
N GLY A 175 -6.72 3.03 -7.69
CA GLY A 175 -6.68 4.48 -7.83
C GLY A 175 -6.46 5.20 -6.49
N LEU A 176 -7.19 4.81 -5.45
CA LEU A 176 -7.02 5.38 -4.10
C LEU A 176 -5.63 5.07 -3.52
N MET A 177 -5.07 3.89 -3.80
CA MET A 177 -3.70 3.54 -3.39
C MET A 177 -2.68 4.50 -4.03
N TYR A 178 -2.84 4.86 -5.31
CA TYR A 178 -2.01 5.88 -5.94
C TYR A 178 -2.15 7.24 -5.26
N VAL A 179 -3.38 7.68 -5.00
CA VAL A 179 -3.62 8.96 -4.29
C VAL A 179 -2.98 8.95 -2.90
N HIS A 180 -3.15 7.87 -2.13
CA HIS A 180 -2.53 7.71 -0.82
C HIS A 180 -0.99 7.85 -0.89
N ILE A 181 -0.35 7.16 -1.85
CA ILE A 181 1.09 7.24 -2.05
C ILE A 181 1.53 8.67 -2.42
N MET A 182 0.77 9.37 -3.27
CA MET A 182 1.08 10.74 -3.68
C MET A 182 0.93 11.74 -2.52
N LEU A 183 -0.10 11.60 -1.68
CA LEU A 183 -0.29 12.45 -0.50
C LEU A 183 0.88 12.37 0.48
N ILE A 184 1.54 11.22 0.56
CA ILE A 184 2.71 11.04 1.42
C ILE A 184 3.99 11.55 0.74
N ASN A 185 4.19 11.31 -0.56
CA ASN A 185 5.46 11.59 -1.21
C ASN A 185 5.57 13.02 -1.76
N ILE A 186 4.48 13.65 -2.24
CA ILE A 186 4.55 14.98 -2.87
C ILE A 186 5.03 16.07 -1.91
N PRO A 187 4.58 16.16 -0.65
CA PRO A 187 5.07 17.19 0.26
C PRO A 187 6.60 17.18 0.39
N TYR A 188 7.17 16.01 0.60
CA TYR A 188 8.62 15.83 0.73
C TYR A 188 9.38 15.98 -0.60
N ALA A 189 8.78 15.61 -1.72
CA ALA A 189 9.33 15.86 -3.04
C ALA A 189 9.46 17.37 -3.33
N ARG A 190 8.50 18.17 -2.86
CA ARG A 190 8.53 19.64 -2.96
C ARG A 190 9.67 20.27 -2.15
N LEU A 191 10.07 19.65 -1.06
CA LEU A 191 11.24 20.05 -0.28
C LEU A 191 12.57 19.69 -0.97
N GLY A 192 12.54 19.04 -2.13
CA GLY A 192 13.73 18.68 -2.89
C GLY A 192 14.37 17.35 -2.50
N LEU A 193 13.74 16.55 -1.61
CA LEU A 193 14.27 15.27 -1.18
C LEU A 193 14.27 14.26 -2.34
N GLY A 194 15.44 13.91 -2.86
CA GLY A 194 15.62 13.12 -4.08
C GLY A 194 14.93 11.75 -4.05
N THR A 195 14.90 11.07 -2.91
CA THR A 195 14.21 9.78 -2.75
C THR A 195 12.71 9.91 -2.98
N TYR A 196 12.08 10.97 -2.49
CA TYR A 196 10.64 11.21 -2.65
C TYR A 196 10.31 11.65 -4.07
N ILE A 197 11.18 12.44 -4.71
CA ILE A 197 11.04 12.79 -6.13
C ILE A 197 11.07 11.51 -6.97
N ALA A 198 12.07 10.65 -6.75
CA ALA A 198 12.15 9.36 -7.44
C ALA A 198 10.92 8.48 -7.21
N ASN A 199 10.39 8.44 -5.99
CA ASN A 199 9.15 7.72 -5.69
C ASN A 199 7.97 8.28 -6.48
N VAL A 200 7.74 9.60 -6.49
CA VAL A 200 6.65 10.23 -7.26
C VAL A 200 6.73 9.83 -8.73
N VAL A 201 7.92 9.88 -9.34
CA VAL A 201 8.11 9.51 -10.75
C VAL A 201 7.83 8.02 -10.97
N ILE A 202 8.44 7.13 -10.18
CA ILE A 202 8.33 5.68 -10.36
C ILE A 202 6.89 5.22 -10.16
N TYR A 203 6.23 5.64 -9.08
CA TYR A 203 4.84 5.28 -8.83
C TYR A 203 3.90 5.83 -9.91
N SER A 204 4.13 7.07 -10.38
CA SER A 204 3.32 7.65 -11.45
C SER A 204 3.47 6.87 -12.75
N ILE A 205 4.70 6.48 -13.16
CA ILE A 205 4.92 5.64 -14.34
C ILE A 205 4.14 4.32 -14.22
N VAL A 206 4.21 3.66 -13.07
CA VAL A 206 3.56 2.36 -12.85
C VAL A 206 2.03 2.51 -12.84
N PHE A 207 1.47 3.44 -12.09
CA PHE A 207 0.02 3.54 -11.92
C PHE A 207 -0.67 4.19 -13.13
N LEU A 208 -0.10 5.26 -13.69
CA LEU A 208 -0.65 5.91 -14.88
C LEU A 208 -0.43 5.07 -16.14
N GLY A 209 0.71 4.37 -16.23
CA GLY A 209 0.94 3.37 -17.27
C GLY A 209 -0.12 2.27 -17.27
N TYR A 210 -0.48 1.76 -16.08
CA TYR A 210 -1.60 0.83 -15.94
C TYR A 210 -2.92 1.43 -16.43
N ALA A 211 -3.25 2.66 -15.99
CA ALA A 211 -4.48 3.34 -16.39
C ALA A 211 -4.54 3.50 -17.92
N ALA A 212 -3.44 3.94 -18.54
CA ALA A 212 -3.31 4.06 -19.99
C ALA A 212 -3.57 2.73 -20.70
N MET A 213 -2.94 1.64 -20.25
CA MET A 213 -3.17 0.29 -20.82
C MET A 213 -4.62 -0.17 -20.68
N ARG A 214 -5.26 0.09 -19.54
CA ARG A 214 -6.67 -0.28 -19.31
C ARG A 214 -7.62 0.49 -20.19
N ILE A 215 -7.42 1.80 -20.34
CA ILE A 215 -8.23 2.65 -21.22
C ILE A 215 -8.02 2.22 -22.67
N ALA A 216 -6.78 2.03 -23.12
CA ALA A 216 -6.47 1.56 -24.46
C ALA A 216 -7.18 0.23 -24.79
N LYS A 217 -7.11 -0.73 -23.85
CA LYS A 217 -7.80 -2.02 -24.00
C LYS A 217 -9.32 -1.87 -24.08
N ALA A 218 -9.91 -0.97 -23.27
CA ALA A 218 -11.35 -0.72 -23.29
C ALA A 218 -11.80 -0.08 -24.62
N VAL A 219 -11.05 0.91 -25.11
CA VAL A 219 -11.28 1.57 -26.39
C VAL A 219 -11.15 0.59 -27.56
N SER A 220 -10.08 -0.23 -27.58
CA SER A 220 -9.87 -1.24 -28.64
C SER A 220 -11.00 -2.27 -28.68
N VAL A 221 -11.48 -2.73 -27.53
CA VAL A 221 -12.61 -3.67 -27.45
C VAL A 221 -13.91 -3.02 -27.96
N LYS A 222 -14.15 -1.74 -27.59
CA LYS A 222 -15.34 -1.00 -28.03
C LYS A 222 -15.31 -0.74 -29.54
N ALA A 223 -14.16 -0.37 -30.10
CA ALA A 223 -13.96 -0.16 -31.54
C ALA A 223 -14.18 -1.44 -32.35
N ALA A 224 -13.58 -2.56 -31.88
CA ALA A 224 -13.78 -3.87 -32.53
C ALA A 224 -15.25 -4.32 -32.55
N ARG A 225 -16.01 -4.03 -31.48
CA ARG A 225 -17.47 -4.31 -31.45
C ARG A 225 -18.27 -3.43 -32.40
N ALA A 226 -17.79 -2.21 -32.68
CA ALA A 226 -18.42 -1.27 -33.60
C ALA A 226 -18.01 -1.47 -35.07
N GLY A 227 -17.24 -2.52 -35.39
CA GLY A 227 -16.76 -2.79 -36.75
C GLY A 227 -15.77 -1.75 -37.29
N LYS A 228 -15.23 -0.88 -36.44
CA LYS A 228 -14.28 0.17 -36.84
C LYS A 228 -12.85 -0.37 -36.78
N ALA A 229 -12.15 -0.37 -37.94
CA ALA A 229 -10.71 -0.60 -37.97
C ALA A 229 -9.98 0.60 -37.33
N TYR A 230 -9.18 0.36 -36.30
CA TYR A 230 -8.40 1.40 -35.64
C TYR A 230 -7.05 1.56 -36.36
N GLY A 231 -6.83 2.69 -37.04
CA GLY A 231 -5.65 2.93 -37.88
C GLY A 231 -4.32 3.16 -37.16
N LYS A 232 -4.32 3.53 -35.87
CA LYS A 232 -3.13 3.59 -34.98
C LYS A 232 -3.44 2.84 -33.69
N LYS A 233 -2.46 2.07 -33.17
CA LYS A 233 -2.63 1.38 -31.89
C LYS A 233 -2.91 2.43 -30.81
N PRO A 234 -4.08 2.48 -30.17
CA PRO A 234 -4.44 3.51 -29.19
C PRO A 234 -3.50 3.47 -27.97
N GLU A 235 -2.81 2.35 -27.79
CA GLU A 235 -1.80 2.15 -26.74
C GLU A 235 -0.68 3.18 -26.83
N THR A 236 -0.15 3.49 -28.03
CA THR A 236 0.97 4.43 -28.22
C THR A 236 0.59 5.85 -27.82
N VAL A 237 -0.63 6.30 -28.14
CA VAL A 237 -1.12 7.65 -27.78
C VAL A 237 -1.32 7.75 -26.26
N LEU A 238 -1.86 6.72 -25.64
CA LEU A 238 -2.12 6.69 -24.20
C LEU A 238 -0.84 6.56 -23.36
N TYR A 239 0.17 5.83 -23.85
CA TYR A 239 1.51 5.85 -23.24
C TYR A 239 2.15 7.23 -23.34
N GLY A 240 2.02 7.91 -24.47
CA GLY A 240 2.49 9.29 -24.62
C GLY A 240 1.82 10.23 -23.61
N LEU A 241 0.49 10.14 -23.45
CA LEU A 241 -0.26 10.92 -22.47
C LEU A 241 0.17 10.60 -21.03
N ALA A 242 0.36 9.33 -20.68
CA ALA A 242 0.85 8.94 -19.35
C ALA A 242 2.24 9.51 -19.06
N LEU A 243 3.15 9.49 -20.04
CA LEU A 243 4.48 10.10 -19.93
C LEU A 243 4.41 11.61 -19.74
N VAL A 244 3.52 12.30 -20.48
CA VAL A 244 3.30 13.75 -20.32
C VAL A 244 2.78 14.07 -18.92
N ILE A 245 1.81 13.31 -18.41
CA ILE A 245 1.29 13.51 -17.05
C ILE A 245 2.41 13.28 -16.01
N CYS A 246 3.23 12.23 -16.18
CA CYS A 246 4.39 11.98 -15.32
C CYS A 246 5.39 13.15 -15.37
N ALA A 247 5.69 13.68 -16.55
CA ALA A 247 6.56 14.83 -16.71
C ALA A 247 6.00 16.08 -16.04
N VAL A 248 4.70 16.38 -16.22
CA VAL A 248 4.02 17.51 -15.57
C VAL A 248 4.05 17.36 -14.05
N MET A 249 3.76 16.16 -13.50
CA MET A 249 3.85 15.91 -12.06
C MET A 249 5.26 16.13 -11.53
N THR A 250 6.28 15.66 -12.27
CA THR A 250 7.69 15.86 -11.91
C THR A 250 8.05 17.35 -11.93
N VAL A 251 7.70 18.07 -13.00
CA VAL A 251 7.95 19.53 -13.11
C VAL A 251 7.23 20.29 -11.99
N SER A 252 6.00 19.93 -11.66
CA SER A 252 5.25 20.55 -10.55
C SER A 252 5.92 20.35 -9.19
N CYS A 253 6.55 19.19 -8.97
CA CYS A 253 7.35 18.95 -7.76
C CYS A 253 8.62 19.82 -7.72
N PHE A 254 9.22 20.13 -8.88
CA PHE A 254 10.41 21.01 -8.95
C PHE A 254 10.05 22.50 -8.92
N ALA A 255 8.94 22.92 -9.54
CA ALA A 255 8.54 24.33 -9.62
C ALA A 255 8.16 24.93 -8.24
N GLY A 256 7.78 24.09 -7.28
CA GLY A 256 7.47 24.50 -5.91
C GLY A 256 8.65 24.45 -4.94
N ARG A 257 9.89 24.36 -5.45
CA ARG A 257 11.09 24.19 -4.63
C ARG A 257 11.34 25.43 -3.78
N GLN A 258 11.06 25.36 -2.48
CA GLN A 258 11.69 26.26 -1.51
C GLN A 258 13.10 25.74 -1.30
N THR A 259 14.10 26.65 -1.42
CA THR A 259 15.50 26.37 -1.09
C THR A 259 15.62 26.27 0.43
N VAL A 260 15.36 25.10 0.98
CA VAL A 260 15.67 24.77 2.36
C VAL A 260 17.08 24.19 2.38
N SER A 261 17.92 24.73 3.26
CA SER A 261 19.28 24.24 3.48
C SER A 261 19.25 22.77 3.91
N ALA A 262 20.00 21.94 3.22
CA ALA A 262 19.96 20.46 3.35
C ALA A 262 20.48 19.90 4.69
N SER A 263 20.76 20.74 5.68
CA SER A 263 21.32 20.35 6.97
C SER A 263 20.29 20.14 8.10
N GLU A 264 19.07 20.71 8.00
CA GLU A 264 18.08 20.65 9.06
C GLU A 264 17.05 19.51 8.88
N ASP A 265 16.83 19.04 7.65
CA ASP A 265 15.68 18.15 7.35
C ASP A 265 15.91 16.67 7.67
N ASN A 266 17.15 16.23 7.90
CA ASN A 266 17.42 14.87 8.36
C ASN A 266 17.23 14.70 9.88
N GLU A 267 17.28 15.80 10.63
CA GLU A 267 17.10 15.77 12.09
C GLU A 267 15.63 15.65 12.47
N GLU A 268 14.72 16.35 11.81
CA GLU A 268 13.29 16.36 12.18
C GLU A 268 12.60 14.98 12.03
N TRP A 269 13.03 14.15 11.06
CA TRP A 269 12.54 12.78 10.92
C TRP A 269 13.24 11.79 11.85
N ASN A 270 14.53 12.00 12.12
CA ASN A 270 15.24 11.23 13.11
C ASN A 270 14.72 11.56 14.52
N ASP A 271 14.35 12.82 14.78
CA ASP A 271 13.77 13.24 16.05
C ASP A 271 12.34 12.71 16.27
N PHE A 272 11.52 12.62 15.22
CA PHE A 272 10.15 12.08 15.32
C PHE A 272 10.11 10.56 15.55
N PHE A 273 11.13 9.82 15.10
CA PHE A 273 11.34 8.39 15.34
C PHE A 273 12.56 8.11 16.22
N ASN A 274 13.10 9.12 16.88
CA ASN A 274 14.15 9.01 17.86
C ASN A 274 13.68 8.14 19.04
N GLU A 275 14.57 7.29 19.58
CA GLU A 275 14.30 6.42 20.72
C GLU A 275 13.72 7.20 21.91
N GLU A 276 14.12 8.46 22.12
CA GLU A 276 13.59 9.33 23.17
C GLU A 276 12.11 9.69 22.96
N THR A 277 11.71 10.03 21.74
CA THR A 277 10.31 10.38 21.43
C THR A 277 9.41 9.14 21.52
N VAL A 278 9.90 8.00 21.03
CA VAL A 278 9.20 6.71 21.15
C VAL A 278 9.15 6.26 22.61
N ALA A 279 10.25 6.39 23.37
CA ALA A 279 10.31 6.06 24.80
C ALA A 279 9.42 6.98 25.63
N ALA A 280 9.36 8.29 25.34
CA ALA A 280 8.44 9.23 25.96
C ALA A 280 6.97 8.86 25.69
N MET A 281 6.63 8.50 24.46
CA MET A 281 5.29 8.00 24.11
C MET A 281 4.93 6.69 24.82
N VAL A 282 5.87 5.75 24.91
CA VAL A 282 5.69 4.46 25.63
C VAL A 282 5.46 4.74 27.12
N LYS A 283 6.26 5.62 27.72
CA LYS A 283 6.14 5.99 29.14
C LYS A 283 4.82 6.71 29.46
N GLU A 284 4.33 7.55 28.54
CA GLU A 284 3.03 8.21 28.65
C GLU A 284 1.87 7.20 28.54
N ILE A 285 2.05 6.15 27.73
CA ILE A 285 1.09 5.04 27.58
C ILE A 285 1.05 4.20 28.88
N GLU A 286 2.21 3.84 29.42
CA GLU A 286 2.31 3.07 30.65
C GLU A 286 1.73 3.85 31.84
N SER A 287 1.98 5.16 31.92
CA SER A 287 1.39 6.02 32.96
C SER A 287 -0.13 6.19 32.82
N SER A 288 -0.63 6.21 31.57
CA SER A 288 -2.07 6.29 31.27
C SER A 288 -2.78 4.96 31.61
N THR A 289 -2.15 3.84 31.33
CA THR A 289 -2.69 2.50 31.64
C THR A 289 -2.72 2.28 33.16
N ALA A 290 -1.65 2.66 33.87
CA ALA A 290 -1.58 2.58 35.33
C ALA A 290 -2.63 3.47 36.04
N LYS A 291 -2.99 4.63 35.46
CA LYS A 291 -4.09 5.45 35.98
C LYS A 291 -5.46 4.79 35.77
N THR A 292 -5.68 4.15 34.63
CA THR A 292 -6.95 3.48 34.33
C THR A 292 -7.14 2.25 35.22
N ASP A 293 -6.07 1.52 35.52
CA ASP A 293 -6.08 0.38 36.44
C ASP A 293 -6.29 0.82 37.90
N ALA A 294 -5.74 1.98 38.29
CA ALA A 294 -5.96 2.55 39.60
C ALA A 294 -7.41 3.09 39.82
N GLU A 295 -7.99 3.70 38.78
CA GLU A 295 -9.40 4.14 38.82
C GLU A 295 -10.37 2.95 38.79
N GLY A 296 -10.07 1.89 38.03
CA GLY A 296 -10.85 0.65 38.02
C GLY A 296 -10.89 -0.05 39.40
N THR A 297 -9.73 -0.12 40.05
CA THR A 297 -9.62 -0.73 41.40
C THR A 297 -10.35 0.10 42.47
N THR A 298 -10.39 1.41 42.31
CA THR A 298 -11.10 2.28 43.24
C THR A 298 -12.63 2.20 43.09
N GLN A 299 -13.12 1.94 41.87
CA GLN A 299 -14.53 1.75 41.61
C GLN A 299 -15.04 0.40 42.12
N GLU A 300 -14.26 -0.67 41.96
CA GLU A 300 -14.57 -2.00 42.48
C GLU A 300 -14.59 -2.05 44.00
N SER A 301 -13.68 -1.31 44.67
CA SER A 301 -13.65 -1.19 46.14
C SER A 301 -14.80 -0.36 46.71
N LEU A 302 -15.37 0.57 45.95
CA LEU A 302 -16.55 1.37 46.34
C LEU A 302 -17.86 0.59 46.17
N GLU A 303 -17.96 -0.29 45.13
CA GLU A 303 -19.13 -1.15 44.96
C GLU A 303 -19.19 -2.26 46.02
N GLU A 304 -18.06 -2.78 46.48
CA GLU A 304 -18.00 -3.79 47.56
C GLU A 304 -18.36 -3.19 48.92
N SER A 305 -18.07 -1.88 49.18
CA SER A 305 -18.41 -1.18 50.41
C SER A 305 -19.88 -0.75 50.50
N VAL A 306 -20.65 -0.76 49.40
CA VAL A 306 -22.07 -0.37 49.37
C VAL A 306 -22.99 -1.64 49.47
N SER A 307 -22.42 -2.83 49.30
CA SER A 307 -23.17 -4.11 49.36
C SER A 307 -23.01 -4.86 50.69
N SER A 308 -22.28 -4.30 51.64
CA SER A 308 -22.21 -4.78 53.03
C SER A 308 -22.97 -3.78 53.97
#